data_dcc838d8e9cdcce7d15d96e66445889a
#
_entry.id   dcc838d8e9cdcce7d15d96e66445889a
#
_cell.length_a   1.000
_cell.length_b   1.000
_cell.length_c   1.000
_cell.angle_alpha   90.00
_cell.angle_beta   90.00
_cell.angle_gamma   90.00
#
_symmetry.space_group_name_H-M   'P 1'
#
loop_
_entity.id
_entity.type
_entity.pdbx_description
1 polymer ?
#
loop_
_entity_poly.entity_id
_entity_poly.type
_entity_poly.pdbx_seq_one_letter_code
_entity_poly.pdbx_strand_id
1 'polypeptide(L)'
;MVSNKIRKITVRFLVVVFLLVSASAYSAEYANPNLLVTPSTVEKNKDKWIVIDCRDKEATTDKKTGETFKGYIDGHIPGAITLGSECGKVLRTKETSTVFTDTADPKKYDTKKYEEILGNAGISSDKTVVIYADVKRITGASVGFWILEWLGAKDVRFLNGGIEAWEAAGKKLDIAETKLQKATFKANPKTMKKRIATTEEVLKIAKGEIKEAQLIDSRTPGEYAGTDVRAKRGGRIPSCLLNISHTETFDKKTGMIKSMDELEKLFGKLDKNKRTIPYCQTGTRSTLTYLQFRLMGFKDVANYDDSWIIWGNREDLPLEK
;
A
#
# COMPACT_ATOMS: atom_id res chain seq x y z
N MET A 1 -80.43 -50.73 3.94
CA MET A 1 -80.00 -49.39 4.32
C MET A 1 -78.57 -49.50 4.83
N VAL A 2 -77.57 -49.15 4.06
CA VAL A 2 -76.13 -49.25 4.42
C VAL A 2 -75.63 -47.81 4.57
N SER A 3 -75.25 -47.46 5.80
CA SER A 3 -74.73 -46.14 6.15
C SER A 3 -73.24 -46.06 5.86
N ASN A 4 -72.79 -45.26 4.91
CA ASN A 4 -71.38 -44.96 4.61
C ASN A 4 -70.87 -43.87 5.58
N LYS A 5 -70.02 -44.22 6.56
CA LYS A 5 -69.25 -43.26 7.34
C LYS A 5 -67.97 -42.93 6.59
N ILE A 6 -67.84 -41.71 6.04
CA ILE A 6 -66.64 -41.16 5.46
C ILE A 6 -65.78 -40.65 6.63
N ARG A 7 -64.62 -41.28 6.85
CA ARG A 7 -63.56 -40.79 7.77
C ARG A 7 -62.75 -39.70 7.08
N LYS A 8 -62.85 -38.46 7.56
CA LYS A 8 -61.97 -37.38 7.17
C LYS A 8 -60.58 -37.60 7.79
N ILE A 9 -59.61 -37.87 6.91
CA ILE A 9 -58.18 -37.90 7.32
C ILE A 9 -57.66 -36.48 7.23
N THR A 10 -57.35 -35.85 8.36
CA THR A 10 -56.73 -34.55 8.45
C THR A 10 -55.20 -34.74 8.38
N VAL A 11 -54.61 -34.47 7.24
CA VAL A 11 -53.16 -34.46 7.05
C VAL A 11 -52.64 -33.12 7.61
N ARG A 12 -51.95 -33.17 8.75
CA ARG A 12 -51.23 -32.04 9.30
C ARG A 12 -49.89 -31.96 8.58
N PHE A 13 -49.72 -30.95 7.70
CA PHE A 13 -48.45 -30.59 7.16
C PHE A 13 -47.61 -29.92 8.28
N LEU A 14 -46.55 -30.59 8.73
CA LEU A 14 -45.53 -29.99 9.59
C LEU A 14 -44.58 -29.20 8.70
N VAL A 15 -44.73 -27.88 8.67
CA VAL A 15 -43.79 -26.99 7.99
C VAL A 15 -42.56 -26.86 8.92
N VAL A 16 -41.52 -27.61 8.62
CA VAL A 16 -40.22 -27.43 9.26
C VAL A 16 -39.52 -26.24 8.60
N VAL A 17 -39.57 -25.07 9.25
CA VAL A 17 -38.82 -23.89 8.83
C VAL A 17 -37.36 -24.13 9.24
N PHE A 18 -36.53 -24.52 8.28
CA PHE A 18 -35.07 -24.47 8.44
C PHE A 18 -34.61 -23.00 8.46
N LEU A 19 -34.42 -22.45 9.63
CA LEU A 19 -33.66 -21.22 9.81
C LEU A 19 -32.19 -21.52 9.44
N LEU A 20 -31.83 -21.25 8.19
CA LEU A 20 -30.43 -21.12 7.78
C LEU A 20 -29.85 -19.88 8.48
N VAL A 21 -29.32 -20.08 9.67
CA VAL A 21 -28.42 -19.12 10.28
C VAL A 21 -27.16 -19.16 9.44
N SER A 22 -27.07 -18.26 8.44
CA SER A 22 -25.81 -17.95 7.80
C SER A 22 -24.90 -17.36 8.87
N ALA A 23 -24.00 -18.17 9.42
CA ALA A 23 -22.88 -17.68 10.19
C ALA A 23 -22.05 -16.82 9.22
N SER A 24 -22.33 -15.53 9.16
CA SER A 24 -21.41 -14.57 8.59
C SER A 24 -20.14 -14.71 9.41
N ALA A 25 -19.12 -15.36 8.86
CA ALA A 25 -17.79 -15.33 9.44
C ALA A 25 -17.41 -13.85 9.55
N TYR A 26 -17.46 -13.28 10.73
CA TYR A 26 -16.97 -11.94 11.01
C TYR A 26 -15.48 -11.98 10.73
N SER A 27 -15.06 -11.45 9.59
CA SER A 27 -13.64 -11.17 9.35
C SER A 27 -13.19 -10.15 10.38
N ALA A 28 -12.06 -10.38 11.03
CA ALA A 28 -11.51 -9.43 11.97
C ALA A 28 -11.29 -8.07 11.28
N GLU A 29 -11.68 -7.00 11.95
CA GLU A 29 -11.51 -5.65 11.45
C GLU A 29 -10.05 -5.21 11.59
N TYR A 30 -9.55 -4.41 10.67
CA TYR A 30 -8.21 -3.84 10.79
C TYR A 30 -8.08 -3.00 12.07
N ALA A 31 -6.92 -3.05 12.71
CA ALA A 31 -6.64 -2.24 13.90
C ALA A 31 -6.67 -0.73 13.62
N ASN A 32 -6.32 -0.32 12.39
CA ASN A 32 -6.38 1.06 11.92
C ASN A 32 -7.24 1.17 10.65
N PRO A 33 -8.56 0.91 10.70
CA PRO A 33 -9.42 0.80 9.52
C PRO A 33 -9.53 2.12 8.74
N ASN A 34 -9.33 3.26 9.40
CA ASN A 34 -9.40 4.58 8.77
C ASN A 34 -8.34 4.83 7.69
N LEU A 35 -7.24 4.06 7.68
CA LEU A 35 -6.20 4.16 6.66
C LEU A 35 -6.65 3.61 5.31
N LEU A 36 -7.67 2.75 5.29
CA LEU A 36 -8.18 2.10 4.10
C LEU A 36 -9.64 2.50 3.87
N VAL A 37 -9.91 3.24 2.79
CA VAL A 37 -11.22 3.78 2.52
C VAL A 37 -11.92 3.09 1.34
N THR A 38 -13.25 3.13 1.34
CA THR A 38 -14.09 2.60 0.27
C THR A 38 -14.46 3.70 -0.73
N PRO A 39 -14.90 3.35 -1.97
CA PRO A 39 -15.44 4.31 -2.92
C PRO A 39 -16.57 5.18 -2.36
N SER A 40 -17.49 4.59 -1.60
CA SER A 40 -18.59 5.34 -0.98
C SER A 40 -18.11 6.33 0.08
N THR A 41 -17.05 5.99 0.81
CA THR A 41 -16.44 6.89 1.80
C THR A 41 -15.76 8.07 1.11
N VAL A 42 -15.03 7.83 0.00
CA VAL A 42 -14.39 8.88 -0.79
C VAL A 42 -15.45 9.80 -1.39
N GLU A 43 -16.50 9.25 -2.02
CA GLU A 43 -17.57 10.04 -2.64
C GLU A 43 -18.24 11.01 -1.65
N LYS A 44 -18.51 10.56 -0.42
CA LYS A 44 -19.12 11.41 0.63
C LYS A 44 -18.20 12.54 1.11
N ASN A 45 -16.92 12.43 0.90
CA ASN A 45 -15.91 13.33 1.48
C ASN A 45 -15.03 14.04 0.45
N LYS A 46 -15.14 13.75 -0.85
CA LYS A 46 -14.26 14.26 -1.91
C LYS A 46 -14.15 15.80 -1.94
N ASP A 47 -15.20 16.51 -1.52
CA ASP A 47 -15.20 17.97 -1.48
C ASP A 47 -14.44 18.53 -0.25
N LYS A 48 -14.08 17.68 0.72
CA LYS A 48 -13.34 18.04 1.95
C LYS A 48 -11.93 17.47 1.97
N TRP A 49 -11.69 16.38 1.22
CA TRP A 49 -10.45 15.66 1.16
C TRP A 49 -9.70 15.98 -0.12
N ILE A 50 -8.40 15.88 -0.09
CA ILE A 50 -7.58 15.92 -1.29
C ILE A 50 -7.48 14.48 -1.79
N VAL A 51 -7.98 14.23 -3.02
CA VAL A 51 -7.90 12.92 -3.66
C VAL A 51 -6.81 12.97 -4.73
N ILE A 52 -5.84 12.06 -4.67
CA ILE A 52 -4.70 12.03 -5.60
C ILE A 52 -4.78 10.75 -6.43
N ASP A 53 -4.85 10.93 -7.74
CA ASP A 53 -4.65 9.86 -8.71
C ASP A 53 -3.16 9.66 -8.96
N CYS A 54 -2.66 8.50 -8.55
CA CYS A 54 -1.25 8.13 -8.68
C CYS A 54 -0.94 7.35 -9.97
N ARG A 55 -1.84 7.38 -10.96
CA ARG A 55 -1.56 6.90 -12.32
C ARG A 55 -0.81 7.95 -13.12
N ASP A 56 -0.25 7.56 -14.27
CA ASP A 56 0.26 8.53 -15.25
C ASP A 56 -0.87 9.44 -15.72
N LYS A 57 -0.56 10.68 -16.10
CA LYS A 57 -1.56 11.62 -16.61
C LYS A 57 -2.22 11.09 -17.88
N GLU A 58 -1.45 10.56 -18.79
CA GLU A 58 -1.89 9.98 -20.06
C GLU A 58 -1.85 8.45 -20.01
N ALA A 59 -2.58 7.80 -20.92
CA ALA A 59 -2.51 6.36 -21.10
C ALA A 59 -1.06 5.92 -21.40
N THR A 60 -0.68 4.77 -20.89
CA THR A 60 0.64 4.18 -21.10
C THR A 60 0.52 2.76 -21.64
N THR A 61 1.40 2.39 -22.58
CA THR A 61 1.43 1.03 -23.12
C THR A 61 2.65 0.29 -22.63
N ASP A 62 2.44 -0.89 -22.05
CA ASP A 62 3.51 -1.81 -21.68
C ASP A 62 4.18 -2.32 -22.95
N LYS A 63 5.46 -2.02 -23.10
CA LYS A 63 6.25 -2.40 -24.30
C LYS A 63 6.44 -3.92 -24.46
N LYS A 64 6.28 -4.69 -23.38
CA LYS A 64 6.48 -6.15 -23.41
C LYS A 64 5.19 -6.89 -23.75
N THR A 65 4.07 -6.42 -23.21
CA THR A 65 2.77 -7.10 -23.36
C THR A 65 1.89 -6.44 -24.44
N GLY A 66 2.15 -5.18 -24.82
CA GLY A 66 1.30 -4.37 -25.68
C GLY A 66 0.01 -3.89 -25.00
N GLU A 67 -0.17 -4.18 -23.71
CA GLU A 67 -1.35 -3.78 -22.94
C GLU A 67 -1.33 -2.28 -22.66
N THR A 68 -2.45 -1.61 -22.94
CA THR A 68 -2.60 -0.16 -22.68
C THR A 68 -3.37 0.06 -21.40
N PHE A 69 -2.79 0.86 -20.51
CA PHE A 69 -3.38 1.25 -19.21
C PHE A 69 -3.87 2.70 -19.30
N LYS A 70 -5.12 2.91 -18.94
CA LYS A 70 -5.72 4.23 -18.85
C LYS A 70 -4.95 5.13 -17.89
N GLY A 71 -4.85 6.42 -18.26
CA GLY A 71 -4.30 7.47 -17.41
C GLY A 71 -5.40 8.28 -16.72
N TYR A 72 -4.98 9.34 -16.04
CA TYR A 72 -5.87 10.28 -15.37
C TYR A 72 -6.88 10.94 -16.34
N ILE A 73 -6.43 11.39 -17.52
CA ILE A 73 -7.29 12.08 -18.50
C ILE A 73 -8.31 11.16 -19.17
N ASP A 74 -8.12 9.83 -19.11
CA ASP A 74 -9.06 8.85 -19.67
C ASP A 74 -10.24 8.57 -18.72
N GLY A 75 -10.20 9.16 -17.52
CA GLY A 75 -11.22 9.06 -16.49
C GLY A 75 -10.62 8.89 -15.10
N HIS A 76 -11.03 9.73 -14.17
CA HIS A 76 -10.57 9.75 -12.79
C HIS A 76 -11.74 9.99 -11.82
N ILE A 77 -11.50 9.81 -10.53
CA ILE A 77 -12.49 10.11 -9.49
C ILE A 77 -12.78 11.62 -9.50
N PRO A 78 -14.05 12.06 -9.56
CA PRO A 78 -14.39 13.47 -9.59
C PRO A 78 -13.74 14.27 -8.47
N GLY A 79 -13.06 15.36 -8.82
CA GLY A 79 -12.30 16.19 -7.90
C GLY A 79 -10.89 15.68 -7.55
N ALA A 80 -10.49 14.52 -8.06
CA ALA A 80 -9.12 14.05 -7.89
C ALA A 80 -8.13 14.91 -8.71
N ILE A 81 -6.96 15.15 -8.13
CA ILE A 81 -5.82 15.77 -8.82
C ILE A 81 -4.84 14.71 -9.32
N THR A 82 -4.00 15.08 -10.28
CA THR A 82 -2.82 14.31 -10.66
C THR A 82 -1.55 15.09 -10.34
N LEU A 83 -0.46 14.36 -10.05
CA LEU A 83 0.88 14.95 -9.99
C LEU A 83 1.58 14.97 -11.36
N GLY A 84 0.87 14.57 -12.44
CA GLY A 84 1.38 14.54 -13.80
C GLY A 84 1.93 13.19 -14.26
N SER A 85 2.35 12.35 -13.34
CA SER A 85 2.77 10.96 -13.56
C SER A 85 2.55 10.13 -12.30
N GLU A 86 2.91 8.85 -12.34
CA GLU A 86 2.83 7.99 -11.14
C GLU A 86 3.47 8.66 -9.92
N CYS A 87 2.81 8.60 -8.76
CA CYS A 87 3.33 9.20 -7.53
C CYS A 87 4.76 8.76 -7.23
N GLY A 88 5.08 7.50 -7.47
CA GLY A 88 6.43 6.98 -7.29
C GLY A 88 7.47 7.64 -8.21
N LYS A 89 7.09 8.03 -9.43
CA LYS A 89 7.98 8.69 -10.39
C LYS A 89 8.15 10.17 -10.06
N VAL A 90 7.07 10.85 -9.65
CA VAL A 90 7.10 12.29 -9.33
C VAL A 90 7.80 12.56 -8.00
N LEU A 91 7.52 11.73 -6.99
CA LEU A 91 8.04 11.93 -5.64
C LEU A 91 9.42 11.29 -5.41
N ARG A 92 9.95 10.55 -6.39
CA ARG A 92 11.29 9.96 -6.36
C ARG A 92 12.08 10.33 -7.60
N THR A 93 12.44 11.60 -7.72
CA THR A 93 13.28 12.14 -8.78
C THR A 93 14.68 12.43 -8.30
N LYS A 94 15.61 12.75 -9.20
CA LYS A 94 16.95 13.24 -8.87
C LYS A 94 16.91 14.52 -8.01
N GLU A 95 15.85 15.30 -8.11
CA GLU A 95 15.66 16.56 -7.38
C GLU A 95 15.17 16.34 -5.96
N THR A 96 14.34 15.31 -5.74
CA THR A 96 13.76 14.99 -4.41
C THR A 96 14.65 14.07 -3.59
N SER A 97 15.37 13.16 -4.27
CA SER A 97 16.23 12.19 -3.60
C SER A 97 17.30 11.65 -4.56
N THR A 98 18.29 10.97 -4.02
CA THR A 98 19.33 10.27 -4.80
C THR A 98 18.87 8.91 -5.32
N VAL A 99 17.56 8.70 -5.47
CA VAL A 99 17.00 7.44 -5.97
C VAL A 99 17.59 7.08 -7.31
N PHE A 100 18.19 5.87 -7.40
CA PHE A 100 18.77 5.31 -8.62
C PHE A 100 19.96 6.09 -9.24
N THR A 101 20.44 7.16 -8.64
CA THR A 101 21.58 7.92 -9.17
C THR A 101 22.91 7.34 -8.75
N ASP A 102 22.98 6.83 -7.52
CA ASP A 102 24.12 6.10 -6.98
C ASP A 102 23.62 4.89 -6.19
N THR A 103 24.00 3.69 -6.61
CA THR A 103 23.63 2.43 -5.95
C THR A 103 24.68 1.96 -4.94
N ALA A 104 25.74 2.73 -4.69
CA ALA A 104 26.75 2.49 -3.68
C ALA A 104 26.49 3.27 -2.38
N ASP A 105 25.73 4.38 -2.47
CA ASP A 105 25.47 5.25 -1.33
C ASP A 105 24.00 5.28 -0.91
N PRO A 106 23.71 5.39 0.40
CA PRO A 106 22.35 5.60 0.91
C PRO A 106 21.68 6.84 0.30
N LYS A 107 20.37 6.73 0.09
CA LYS A 107 19.57 7.83 -0.48
C LYS A 107 19.56 9.05 0.42
N LYS A 108 19.70 10.22 -0.18
CA LYS A 108 19.55 11.54 0.45
C LYS A 108 18.27 12.19 -0.08
N TYR A 109 17.60 12.95 0.78
CA TYR A 109 16.28 13.53 0.48
C TYR A 109 16.33 15.05 0.60
N ASP A 110 15.78 15.75 -0.39
CA ASP A 110 15.55 17.19 -0.33
C ASP A 110 14.12 17.48 0.16
N THR A 111 14.01 17.72 1.46
CA THR A 111 12.72 18.00 2.12
C THR A 111 12.05 19.25 1.57
N LYS A 112 12.81 20.29 1.20
CA LYS A 112 12.25 21.53 0.64
C LYS A 112 11.64 21.28 -0.74
N LYS A 113 12.26 20.41 -1.52
CA LYS A 113 11.73 20.04 -2.84
C LYS A 113 10.42 19.27 -2.74
N TYR A 114 10.29 18.38 -1.75
CA TYR A 114 9.00 17.73 -1.46
C TYR A 114 7.93 18.75 -1.03
N GLU A 115 8.26 19.68 -0.13
CA GLU A 115 7.34 20.74 0.29
C GLU A 115 6.87 21.60 -0.89
N GLU A 116 7.77 21.93 -1.80
CA GLU A 116 7.48 22.70 -3.03
C GLU A 116 6.54 21.93 -3.97
N ILE A 117 6.85 20.67 -4.29
CA ILE A 117 6.03 19.84 -5.20
C ILE A 117 4.62 19.69 -4.64
N LEU A 118 4.50 19.31 -3.37
CA LEU A 118 3.21 19.07 -2.72
C LEU A 118 2.41 20.37 -2.56
N GLY A 119 3.06 21.45 -2.14
CA GLY A 119 2.43 22.77 -2.01
C GLY A 119 1.95 23.33 -3.34
N ASN A 120 2.73 23.20 -4.42
CA ASN A 120 2.34 23.63 -5.76
C ASN A 120 1.16 22.83 -6.32
N ALA A 121 1.02 21.56 -5.93
CA ALA A 121 -0.14 20.72 -6.27
C ALA A 121 -1.39 21.01 -5.42
N GLY A 122 -1.31 21.96 -4.46
CA GLY A 122 -2.41 22.31 -3.57
C GLY A 122 -2.57 21.38 -2.36
N ILE A 123 -1.56 20.57 -2.07
CA ILE A 123 -1.59 19.62 -0.96
C ILE A 123 -1.03 20.33 0.29
N SER A 124 -1.84 20.40 1.36
CA SER A 124 -1.40 20.89 2.66
C SER A 124 -1.22 19.75 3.66
N SER A 125 -0.32 19.93 4.63
CA SER A 125 0.02 18.90 5.60
C SER A 125 -1.08 18.61 6.64
N ASP A 126 -2.09 19.47 6.75
CA ASP A 126 -3.18 19.39 7.73
C ASP A 126 -4.48 18.78 7.19
N LYS A 127 -4.60 18.59 5.89
CA LYS A 127 -5.76 18.00 5.22
C LYS A 127 -5.69 16.48 5.18
N THR A 128 -6.87 15.85 5.12
CA THR A 128 -6.95 14.43 4.75
C THR A 128 -6.61 14.26 3.28
N VAL A 129 -5.67 13.37 2.99
CA VAL A 129 -5.26 13.02 1.64
C VAL A 129 -5.63 11.56 1.38
N VAL A 130 -6.34 11.31 0.29
CA VAL A 130 -6.66 9.95 -0.18
C VAL A 130 -5.84 9.67 -1.43
N ILE A 131 -5.18 8.54 -1.46
CA ILE A 131 -4.36 8.10 -2.59
C ILE A 131 -4.98 6.89 -3.25
N TYR A 132 -4.98 6.85 -4.57
CA TYR A 132 -5.37 5.69 -5.34
C TYR A 132 -4.56 5.56 -6.64
N ALA A 133 -4.58 4.37 -7.21
CA ALA A 133 -4.16 4.10 -8.58
C ALA A 133 -5.01 2.95 -9.13
N ASP A 134 -4.61 2.35 -10.22
CA ASP A 134 -5.07 1.05 -10.67
C ASP A 134 -4.28 -0.09 -10.03
N VAL A 135 -4.71 -1.33 -10.24
CA VAL A 135 -4.04 -2.53 -9.68
C VAL A 135 -2.60 -2.67 -10.16
N LYS A 136 -2.26 -2.24 -11.36
CA LYS A 136 -0.90 -2.32 -11.91
C LYS A 136 0.06 -1.35 -11.23
N ARG A 137 -0.45 -0.19 -10.81
CA ARG A 137 0.32 0.88 -10.17
C ARG A 137 0.10 0.98 -8.65
N ILE A 138 -0.48 -0.06 -8.03
CA ILE A 138 -0.73 -0.12 -6.58
C ILE A 138 0.52 0.20 -5.75
N THR A 139 1.69 -0.27 -6.17
CA THR A 139 2.96 0.02 -5.48
C THR A 139 3.40 1.47 -5.68
N GLY A 140 3.14 2.08 -6.83
CA GLY A 140 3.37 3.51 -7.06
C GLY A 140 2.50 4.37 -6.16
N ALA A 141 1.23 4.01 -5.99
CA ALA A 141 0.33 4.66 -5.04
C ALA A 141 0.77 4.46 -3.58
N SER A 142 1.21 3.26 -3.21
CA SER A 142 1.72 3.02 -1.85
C SER A 142 3.01 3.79 -1.54
N VAL A 143 3.84 4.10 -2.55
CA VAL A 143 4.97 5.04 -2.41
C VAL A 143 4.45 6.44 -2.04
N GLY A 144 3.43 6.93 -2.73
CA GLY A 144 2.80 8.21 -2.39
C GLY A 144 2.25 8.23 -0.97
N PHE A 145 1.56 7.17 -0.57
CA PHE A 145 1.05 6.99 0.80
C PHE A 145 2.20 7.08 1.82
N TRP A 146 3.26 6.27 1.64
CA TRP A 146 4.38 6.26 2.56
C TRP A 146 5.11 7.61 2.62
N ILE A 147 5.36 8.25 1.48
CA ILE A 147 6.06 9.55 1.44
C ILE A 147 5.26 10.61 2.19
N LEU A 148 3.95 10.70 2.01
CA LEU A 148 3.11 11.65 2.74
C LEU A 148 3.10 11.35 4.25
N GLU A 149 2.96 10.07 4.67
CA GLU A 149 3.08 9.71 6.09
C GLU A 149 4.49 9.99 6.63
N TRP A 150 5.52 9.70 5.84
CA TRP A 150 6.91 9.96 6.21
C TRP A 150 7.17 11.46 6.41
N LEU A 151 6.70 12.29 5.50
CA LEU A 151 6.79 13.75 5.61
C LEU A 151 5.92 14.32 6.73
N GLY A 152 5.00 13.56 7.30
CA GLY A 152 4.19 13.95 8.44
C GLY A 152 2.87 14.62 8.08
N ALA A 153 2.29 14.31 6.90
CA ALA A 153 0.90 14.67 6.62
C ALA A 153 -0.02 14.08 7.71
N LYS A 154 -1.01 14.87 8.15
CA LYS A 154 -1.83 14.58 9.33
C LYS A 154 -2.68 13.33 9.18
N ASP A 155 -3.26 13.13 8.01
CA ASP A 155 -4.19 12.04 7.72
C ASP A 155 -4.05 11.60 6.27
N VAL A 156 -3.41 10.44 6.06
CA VAL A 156 -3.20 9.84 4.74
C VAL A 156 -3.98 8.55 4.67
N ARG A 157 -4.78 8.39 3.62
CA ARG A 157 -5.65 7.24 3.41
C ARG A 157 -5.40 6.63 2.04
N PHE A 158 -5.72 5.34 1.91
CA PHE A 158 -5.57 4.59 0.67
C PHE A 158 -6.93 4.07 0.22
N LEU A 159 -7.31 4.31 -1.04
CA LEU A 159 -8.55 3.76 -1.59
C LEU A 159 -8.34 2.28 -1.92
N ASN A 160 -9.05 1.42 -1.18
CA ASN A 160 -8.95 -0.02 -1.37
C ASN A 160 -9.52 -0.45 -2.73
N GLY A 161 -8.71 -1.15 -3.52
CA GLY A 161 -9.04 -1.57 -4.86
C GLY A 161 -9.02 -0.45 -5.92
N GLY A 162 -8.55 0.75 -5.55
CA GLY A 162 -8.25 1.83 -6.50
C GLY A 162 -9.40 2.23 -7.41
N ILE A 163 -9.05 2.55 -8.67
CA ILE A 163 -10.02 2.98 -9.69
C ILE A 163 -10.97 1.84 -10.06
N GLU A 164 -10.51 0.60 -10.07
CA GLU A 164 -11.32 -0.58 -10.37
C GLU A 164 -12.46 -0.74 -9.35
N ALA A 165 -12.18 -0.52 -8.07
CA ALA A 165 -13.22 -0.56 -7.03
C ALA A 165 -14.22 0.59 -7.18
N TRP A 166 -13.77 1.77 -7.61
CA TRP A 166 -14.64 2.91 -7.89
C TRP A 166 -15.62 2.58 -9.03
N GLU A 167 -15.11 2.07 -10.16
CA GLU A 167 -15.90 1.67 -11.30
C GLU A 167 -16.86 0.49 -10.96
N ALA A 168 -16.36 -0.52 -10.24
CA ALA A 168 -17.17 -1.66 -9.78
C ALA A 168 -18.30 -1.25 -8.84
N ALA A 169 -18.15 -0.14 -8.10
CA ALA A 169 -19.21 0.45 -7.28
C ALA A 169 -20.23 1.27 -8.11
N GLY A 170 -20.14 1.26 -9.45
CA GLY A 170 -21.04 1.96 -10.35
C GLY A 170 -20.89 3.48 -10.31
N LYS A 171 -19.77 3.99 -9.83
CA LYS A 171 -19.56 5.43 -9.69
C LYS A 171 -19.03 6.06 -10.97
N LYS A 172 -19.48 7.28 -11.23
CA LYS A 172 -19.07 8.04 -12.43
C LYS A 172 -17.61 8.51 -12.31
N LEU A 173 -16.93 8.51 -13.45
CA LEU A 173 -15.63 9.15 -13.62
C LEU A 173 -15.81 10.55 -14.19
N ASP A 174 -14.80 11.39 -13.97
CA ASP A 174 -14.62 12.70 -14.59
C ASP A 174 -13.41 12.67 -15.52
N ILE A 175 -13.39 13.53 -16.54
CA ILE A 175 -12.26 13.73 -17.46
C ILE A 175 -11.71 15.16 -17.38
N ALA A 176 -12.39 16.05 -16.66
CA ALA A 176 -11.98 17.44 -16.50
C ALA A 176 -10.85 17.54 -15.47
N GLU A 177 -9.70 18.06 -15.89
CA GLU A 177 -8.53 18.21 -15.00
C GLU A 177 -8.86 19.10 -13.79
N THR A 178 -8.72 18.50 -12.60
CA THR A 178 -8.87 19.23 -11.34
C THR A 178 -7.55 19.90 -10.96
N LYS A 179 -7.60 21.21 -10.68
CA LYS A 179 -6.47 21.99 -10.16
C LYS A 179 -6.85 22.62 -8.84
N LEU A 180 -6.08 22.35 -7.80
CA LEU A 180 -6.23 23.02 -6.51
C LEU A 180 -5.41 24.31 -6.49
N GLN A 181 -5.82 25.25 -5.65
CA GLN A 181 -4.99 26.42 -5.35
C GLN A 181 -3.75 25.96 -4.57
N LYS A 182 -2.62 26.65 -4.82
CA LYS A 182 -1.38 26.39 -4.09
C LYS A 182 -1.62 26.43 -2.58
N ALA A 183 -1.02 25.49 -1.87
CA ALA A 183 -1.10 25.37 -0.43
C ALA A 183 0.29 25.33 0.21
N THR A 184 0.36 25.32 1.51
CA THR A 184 1.61 25.14 2.25
C THR A 184 1.68 23.71 2.77
N PHE A 185 2.66 22.97 2.31
CA PHE A 185 3.04 21.70 2.91
C PHE A 185 4.27 21.91 3.81
N LYS A 186 4.23 21.37 5.02
CA LYS A 186 5.36 21.41 5.97
C LYS A 186 5.70 20.01 6.44
N ALA A 187 6.92 19.60 6.18
CA ALA A 187 7.44 18.32 6.64
C ALA A 187 7.70 18.33 8.15
N ASN A 188 7.52 17.19 8.79
CA ASN A 188 7.75 16.99 10.20
C ASN A 188 8.99 16.11 10.45
N PRO A 189 10.12 16.67 10.89
CA PRO A 189 11.36 15.92 11.09
C PRO A 189 11.25 14.74 12.06
N LYS A 190 10.38 14.84 13.08
CA LYS A 190 10.16 13.73 14.04
C LYS A 190 9.48 12.54 13.35
N THR A 191 8.47 12.82 12.54
CA THR A 191 7.78 11.77 11.77
C THR A 191 8.71 11.17 10.72
N MET A 192 9.49 12.00 10.04
CA MET A 192 10.48 11.54 9.07
C MET A 192 11.45 10.55 9.69
N LYS A 193 12.06 10.87 10.84
CA LYS A 193 12.96 9.98 11.57
C LYS A 193 12.28 8.67 11.98
N LYS A 194 10.99 8.70 12.33
CA LYS A 194 10.24 7.53 12.77
C LYS A 194 9.89 6.60 11.61
N ARG A 195 9.54 7.14 10.43
CA ARG A 195 8.93 6.40 9.32
C ARG A 195 9.91 5.90 8.26
N ILE A 196 11.20 6.19 8.42
CA ILE A 196 12.28 5.68 7.57
C ILE A 196 13.28 4.88 8.40
N ALA A 197 13.81 3.81 7.82
CA ALA A 197 14.96 3.10 8.34
C ALA A 197 16.20 3.40 7.49
N THR A 198 17.32 3.65 8.12
CA THR A 198 18.60 3.93 7.42
C THR A 198 19.39 2.65 7.21
N THR A 199 20.31 2.66 6.24
CA THR A 199 21.25 1.55 6.03
C THR A 199 22.06 1.24 7.27
N GLU A 200 22.46 2.26 8.05
CA GLU A 200 23.18 2.08 9.30
C GLU A 200 22.33 1.35 10.36
N GLU A 201 21.07 1.74 10.52
CA GLU A 201 20.14 1.06 11.42
C GLU A 201 19.95 -0.41 11.04
N VAL A 202 19.71 -0.67 9.74
CA VAL A 202 19.53 -2.03 9.22
C VAL A 202 20.81 -2.86 9.39
N LEU A 203 22.00 -2.25 9.26
CA LEU A 203 23.27 -2.93 9.50
C LEU A 203 23.42 -3.37 10.97
N LYS A 204 23.03 -2.52 11.92
CA LYS A 204 23.03 -2.88 13.35
C LYS A 204 22.08 -4.05 13.66
N ILE A 205 20.92 -4.08 12.98
CA ILE A 205 19.97 -5.22 13.10
C ILE A 205 20.60 -6.49 12.51
N ALA A 206 21.16 -6.39 11.31
CA ALA A 206 21.80 -7.52 10.62
C ALA A 206 22.96 -8.12 11.41
N LYS A 207 23.68 -7.32 12.21
CA LYS A 207 24.74 -7.76 13.12
C LYS A 207 24.24 -8.25 14.49
N GLY A 208 22.93 -8.17 14.75
CA GLY A 208 22.35 -8.54 16.04
C GLY A 208 22.58 -7.54 17.18
N GLU A 209 23.06 -6.33 16.86
CA GLU A 209 23.27 -5.24 17.82
C GLU A 209 21.93 -4.62 18.28
N ILE A 210 20.92 -4.60 17.38
CA ILE A 210 19.54 -4.21 17.69
C ILE A 210 18.65 -5.45 17.60
N LYS A 211 18.15 -5.92 18.75
CA LYS A 211 17.29 -7.12 18.87
C LYS A 211 15.80 -6.81 18.88
N GLU A 212 15.42 -5.56 19.12
CA GLU A 212 14.03 -5.11 19.24
C GLU A 212 13.49 -4.56 17.92
N ALA A 213 14.04 -5.02 16.80
CA ALA A 213 13.56 -4.71 15.46
C ALA A 213 13.40 -5.99 14.62
N GLN A 214 12.54 -5.90 13.60
CA GLN A 214 12.16 -7.00 12.71
C GLN A 214 12.33 -6.55 11.26
N LEU A 215 13.11 -7.32 10.47
CA LEU A 215 13.25 -7.10 9.03
C LEU A 215 12.36 -8.06 8.25
N ILE A 216 11.67 -7.55 7.24
CA ILE A 216 10.79 -8.32 6.37
C ILE A 216 11.13 -8.05 4.91
N ASP A 217 11.39 -9.11 4.15
CA ASP A 217 11.67 -9.02 2.73
C ASP A 217 10.38 -9.15 1.91
N SER A 218 10.02 -8.09 1.19
CA SER A 218 8.84 -8.03 0.32
C SER A 218 9.16 -8.41 -1.13
N ARG A 219 10.35 -8.93 -1.42
CA ARG A 219 10.77 -9.41 -2.73
C ARG A 219 10.23 -10.81 -3.04
N THR A 220 10.45 -11.26 -4.26
CA THR A 220 10.12 -12.63 -4.65
C THR A 220 11.01 -13.66 -3.92
N PRO A 221 10.57 -14.91 -3.77
CA PRO A 221 11.42 -15.97 -3.20
C PRO A 221 12.76 -16.14 -3.93
N GLY A 222 12.78 -15.97 -5.26
CA GLY A 222 14.03 -16.05 -6.04
C GLY A 222 15.02 -14.92 -5.73
N GLU A 223 14.52 -13.68 -5.54
CA GLU A 223 15.35 -12.56 -5.09
C GLU A 223 15.89 -12.80 -3.68
N TYR A 224 15.05 -13.31 -2.76
CA TYR A 224 15.42 -13.64 -1.38
C TYR A 224 16.47 -14.74 -1.29
N ALA A 225 16.33 -15.81 -2.06
CA ALA A 225 17.27 -16.90 -2.14
C ALA A 225 18.56 -16.55 -2.92
N GLY A 226 18.58 -15.40 -3.61
CA GLY A 226 19.71 -14.98 -4.42
C GLY A 226 19.84 -15.69 -5.78
N THR A 227 18.78 -16.34 -6.24
CA THR A 227 18.72 -16.96 -7.58
C THR A 227 18.27 -15.97 -8.67
N ASP A 228 17.48 -14.94 -8.31
CA ASP A 228 17.17 -13.78 -9.15
C ASP A 228 18.02 -12.60 -8.69
N VAL A 229 19.18 -12.40 -9.32
CA VAL A 229 20.17 -11.39 -8.91
C VAL A 229 19.89 -10.06 -9.62
N ARG A 230 19.50 -9.03 -8.85
CA ARG A 230 19.17 -7.69 -9.36
C ARG A 230 20.09 -6.58 -8.82
N ALA A 231 21.28 -6.95 -8.33
CA ALA A 231 22.35 -6.09 -7.85
C ALA A 231 23.68 -6.80 -8.09
N LYS A 232 24.80 -6.28 -7.63
CA LYS A 232 26.10 -6.98 -7.73
C LYS A 232 26.08 -8.34 -7.03
N ARG A 233 25.29 -8.46 -5.94
CA ARG A 233 25.22 -9.69 -5.13
C ARG A 233 23.76 -10.12 -4.97
N GLY A 234 23.52 -11.44 -4.96
CA GLY A 234 22.23 -12.05 -4.66
C GLY A 234 22.19 -12.57 -3.22
N GLY A 235 20.99 -12.66 -2.64
CA GLY A 235 20.76 -13.12 -1.27
C GLY A 235 19.81 -12.21 -0.50
N ARG A 236 19.92 -12.24 0.83
CA ARG A 236 19.08 -11.47 1.76
C ARG A 236 19.87 -10.74 2.83
N ILE A 237 19.25 -9.76 3.47
CA ILE A 237 19.81 -9.09 4.65
C ILE A 237 19.79 -10.09 5.81
N PRO A 238 20.91 -10.28 6.55
CA PRO A 238 20.93 -11.14 7.72
C PRO A 238 19.89 -10.72 8.78
N SER A 239 19.42 -11.66 9.57
CA SER A 239 18.35 -11.45 10.56
C SER A 239 16.99 -11.08 9.96
N CYS A 240 16.79 -11.24 8.65
CA CYS A 240 15.45 -11.13 8.05
C CYS A 240 14.56 -12.26 8.53
N LEU A 241 13.42 -11.92 9.15
CA LEU A 241 12.54 -12.90 9.81
C LEU A 241 11.61 -13.61 8.84
N LEU A 242 11.12 -12.89 7.81
CA LEU A 242 10.13 -13.39 6.87
C LEU A 242 10.42 -12.88 5.45
N ASN A 243 10.19 -13.74 4.47
CA ASN A 243 10.04 -13.34 3.07
C ASN A 243 8.58 -13.56 2.66
N ILE A 244 7.87 -12.47 2.45
CA ILE A 244 6.50 -12.47 1.91
C ILE A 244 6.47 -11.54 0.72
N SER A 245 6.31 -12.10 -0.48
CA SER A 245 6.23 -11.29 -1.68
C SER A 245 5.04 -10.33 -1.58
N HIS A 246 5.27 -9.05 -1.91
CA HIS A 246 4.20 -8.05 -1.90
C HIS A 246 2.96 -8.50 -2.70
N THR A 247 3.12 -9.33 -3.74
CA THR A 247 2.00 -9.85 -4.55
C THR A 247 1.13 -10.87 -3.84
N GLU A 248 1.53 -11.35 -2.65
CA GLU A 248 0.72 -12.25 -1.81
C GLU A 248 -0.22 -11.51 -0.89
N THR A 249 -0.14 -10.18 -0.82
CA THR A 249 -0.79 -9.36 0.20
C THR A 249 -1.99 -8.56 -0.29
N PHE A 250 -2.35 -8.73 -1.57
CA PHE A 250 -3.54 -8.13 -2.18
C PHE A 250 -4.09 -9.04 -3.29
N ASP A 251 -5.32 -8.80 -3.70
CA ASP A 251 -5.92 -9.49 -4.85
C ASP A 251 -5.42 -8.87 -6.16
N LYS A 252 -4.77 -9.67 -7.00
CA LYS A 252 -4.12 -9.21 -8.25
C LYS A 252 -5.10 -8.77 -9.35
N LYS A 253 -6.39 -9.09 -9.22
CA LYS A 253 -7.42 -8.69 -10.20
C LYS A 253 -8.08 -7.39 -9.81
N THR A 254 -8.33 -7.21 -8.50
CA THR A 254 -9.12 -6.11 -7.97
C THR A 254 -8.30 -5.04 -7.25
N GLY A 255 -7.02 -5.31 -6.98
CA GLY A 255 -6.18 -4.42 -6.15
C GLY A 255 -6.60 -4.32 -4.68
N MET A 256 -7.59 -5.11 -4.25
CA MET A 256 -8.05 -5.10 -2.87
C MET A 256 -6.99 -5.67 -1.93
N ILE A 257 -6.66 -4.93 -0.88
CA ILE A 257 -5.79 -5.42 0.20
C ILE A 257 -6.47 -6.63 0.86
N LYS A 258 -5.73 -7.67 1.16
CA LYS A 258 -6.22 -8.85 1.88
C LYS A 258 -6.82 -8.48 3.23
N SER A 259 -7.85 -9.21 3.64
CA SER A 259 -8.50 -9.05 4.94
C SER A 259 -7.50 -9.17 6.10
N MET A 260 -7.89 -8.66 7.28
CA MET A 260 -7.06 -8.75 8.48
C MET A 260 -6.68 -10.21 8.78
N ASP A 261 -7.63 -11.15 8.68
CA ASP A 261 -7.39 -12.58 8.93
C ASP A 261 -6.38 -13.19 7.96
N GLU A 262 -6.42 -12.76 6.67
CA GLU A 262 -5.45 -13.21 5.67
C GLU A 262 -4.06 -12.60 5.91
N LEU A 263 -4.00 -11.34 6.30
CA LEU A 263 -2.72 -10.70 6.66
C LEU A 263 -2.13 -11.29 7.94
N GLU A 264 -2.95 -11.65 8.93
CA GLU A 264 -2.49 -12.35 10.14
C GLU A 264 -1.91 -13.74 9.82
N LYS A 265 -2.44 -14.46 8.85
CA LYS A 265 -1.85 -15.72 8.39
C LYS A 265 -0.44 -15.53 7.81
N LEU A 266 -0.19 -14.40 7.14
CA LEU A 266 1.10 -14.07 6.54
C LEU A 266 2.09 -13.52 7.57
N PHE A 267 1.65 -12.61 8.41
CA PHE A 267 2.50 -11.77 9.25
C PHE A 267 2.33 -11.97 10.77
N GLY A 268 1.39 -12.81 11.20
CA GLY A 268 1.02 -12.96 12.62
C GLY A 268 2.13 -13.51 13.53
N LYS A 269 3.24 -14.00 12.97
CA LYS A 269 4.43 -14.38 13.74
C LYS A 269 5.26 -13.18 14.21
N LEU A 270 5.00 -11.98 13.66
CA LEU A 270 5.71 -10.76 14.00
C LEU A 270 5.11 -10.12 15.27
N ASP A 271 5.96 -9.54 16.10
CA ASP A 271 5.55 -8.77 17.26
C ASP A 271 5.15 -7.35 16.86
N LYS A 272 3.88 -7.00 17.03
CA LYS A 272 3.33 -5.67 16.68
C LYS A 272 3.89 -4.53 17.55
N ASN A 273 4.55 -4.84 18.65
CA ASN A 273 5.16 -3.84 19.53
C ASN A 273 6.60 -3.51 19.15
N LYS A 274 7.26 -4.35 18.35
CA LYS A 274 8.63 -4.14 17.88
C LYS A 274 8.67 -3.22 16.66
N ARG A 275 9.82 -2.53 16.51
CA ARG A 275 10.09 -1.78 15.28
C ARG A 275 10.15 -2.73 14.09
N THR A 276 9.29 -2.50 13.09
CA THR A 276 9.09 -3.40 11.96
C THR A 276 9.46 -2.70 10.66
N ILE A 277 10.39 -3.29 9.92
CA ILE A 277 11.05 -2.64 8.78
C ILE A 277 10.95 -3.54 7.55
N PRO A 278 9.96 -3.31 6.66
CA PRO A 278 9.93 -3.93 5.35
C PRO A 278 10.98 -3.32 4.43
N TYR A 279 11.59 -4.19 3.59
CA TYR A 279 12.46 -3.80 2.48
C TYR A 279 12.11 -4.58 1.22
N CYS A 280 12.61 -4.11 0.06
CA CYS A 280 12.48 -4.85 -1.19
C CYS A 280 13.70 -4.67 -2.09
N GLN A 281 13.54 -4.49 -3.41
CA GLN A 281 14.67 -4.18 -4.30
C GLN A 281 15.05 -2.70 -4.25
N THR A 282 14.07 -1.80 -4.25
CA THR A 282 14.27 -0.34 -4.43
C THR A 282 13.43 0.51 -3.46
N GLY A 283 12.86 -0.09 -2.42
CA GLY A 283 11.99 0.57 -1.46
C GLY A 283 10.55 0.80 -1.95
N THR A 284 10.20 0.37 -3.17
CA THR A 284 8.87 0.60 -3.77
C THR A 284 7.85 -0.43 -3.29
N ARG A 285 8.10 -1.72 -3.47
CA ARG A 285 7.16 -2.81 -3.08
C ARG A 285 6.95 -2.86 -1.56
N SER A 286 7.98 -2.54 -0.80
CA SER A 286 7.95 -2.51 0.66
C SER A 286 7.06 -1.42 1.24
N THR A 287 6.73 -0.35 0.48
CA THR A 287 5.75 0.65 0.94
C THR A 287 4.33 0.09 1.00
N LEU A 288 3.98 -0.91 0.17
CA LEU A 288 2.70 -1.60 0.29
C LEU A 288 2.66 -2.45 1.56
N THR A 289 3.74 -3.17 1.87
CA THR A 289 3.88 -3.92 3.13
C THR A 289 3.88 -2.99 4.35
N TYR A 290 4.50 -1.80 4.23
CA TYR A 290 4.42 -0.75 5.24
C TYR A 290 2.97 -0.34 5.53
N LEU A 291 2.16 -0.05 4.49
CA LEU A 291 0.74 0.25 4.64
C LEU A 291 -0.02 -0.87 5.37
N GLN A 292 0.25 -2.13 5.03
CA GLN A 292 -0.39 -3.29 5.64
C GLN A 292 -0.04 -3.43 7.12
N PHE A 293 1.22 -3.23 7.49
CA PHE A 293 1.61 -3.22 8.91
C PHE A 293 0.94 -2.07 9.67
N ARG A 294 0.80 -0.90 9.04
CA ARG A 294 0.02 0.21 9.61
C ARG A 294 -1.44 -0.19 9.84
N LEU A 295 -2.07 -0.85 8.85
CA LEU A 295 -3.45 -1.38 8.94
C LEU A 295 -3.59 -2.41 10.07
N MET A 296 -2.64 -3.33 10.18
CA MET A 296 -2.62 -4.40 11.20
C MET A 296 -2.33 -3.89 12.62
N GLY A 297 -1.99 -2.61 12.80
CA GLY A 297 -1.75 -2.00 14.11
C GLY A 297 -0.33 -2.17 14.66
N PHE A 298 0.67 -2.44 13.81
CA PHE A 298 2.07 -2.38 14.24
C PHE A 298 2.40 -0.97 14.71
N LYS A 299 2.97 -0.84 15.90
CA LYS A 299 3.15 0.46 16.58
C LYS A 299 4.28 1.30 16.01
N ASP A 300 5.34 0.65 15.55
CA ASP A 300 6.52 1.32 14.99
C ASP A 300 6.90 0.66 13.66
N VAL A 301 6.47 1.29 12.56
CA VAL A 301 6.74 0.84 11.19
C VAL A 301 7.58 1.88 10.47
N ALA A 302 8.66 1.43 9.83
CA ALA A 302 9.51 2.26 8.98
C ALA A 302 9.85 1.54 7.68
N ASN A 303 9.81 2.24 6.54
CA ASN A 303 10.27 1.67 5.27
C ASN A 303 11.79 1.78 5.18
N TYR A 304 12.48 0.68 4.83
CA TYR A 304 13.89 0.76 4.44
C TYR A 304 13.95 1.08 2.94
N ASP A 305 13.99 2.37 2.62
CA ASP A 305 13.86 2.86 1.25
C ASP A 305 15.11 2.58 0.41
N ASP A 306 16.31 2.55 1.01
CA ASP A 306 17.56 2.15 0.35
C ASP A 306 17.49 0.71 -0.16
N SER A 307 16.92 -0.20 0.62
CA SER A 307 16.61 -1.57 0.21
C SER A 307 17.81 -2.34 -0.39
N TRP A 308 17.50 -3.38 -1.18
CA TRP A 308 18.53 -4.24 -1.75
C TRP A 308 19.39 -3.53 -2.81
N ILE A 309 18.87 -2.48 -3.46
CA ILE A 309 19.65 -1.74 -4.46
C ILE A 309 20.90 -1.07 -3.84
N ILE A 310 20.84 -0.68 -2.57
CA ILE A 310 22.02 -0.23 -1.83
C ILE A 310 22.73 -1.43 -1.22
N TRP A 311 22.00 -2.29 -0.51
CA TRP A 311 22.60 -3.41 0.24
C TRP A 311 23.35 -4.39 -0.64
N GLY A 312 22.74 -4.84 -1.73
CA GLY A 312 23.34 -5.81 -2.64
C GLY A 312 24.47 -5.26 -3.51
N ASN A 313 24.61 -3.94 -3.62
CA ASN A 313 25.71 -3.30 -4.36
C ASN A 313 26.91 -2.92 -3.49
N ARG A 314 26.78 -2.95 -2.18
CA ARG A 314 27.86 -2.63 -1.22
C ARG A 314 28.51 -3.91 -0.69
N GLU A 315 29.82 -4.06 -0.92
CA GLU A 315 30.59 -5.24 -0.53
C GLU A 315 30.88 -5.28 0.98
N ASP A 316 30.89 -4.12 1.65
CA ASP A 316 31.09 -3.98 3.09
C ASP A 316 29.87 -4.37 3.94
N LEU A 317 28.71 -4.61 3.32
CA LEU A 317 27.50 -5.04 4.01
C LEU A 317 27.35 -6.57 4.01
N PRO A 318 27.02 -7.20 5.16
CA PRO A 318 26.84 -8.65 5.24
C PRO A 318 25.60 -9.11 4.45
N LEU A 319 25.63 -10.35 4.00
CA LEU A 319 24.47 -11.01 3.38
C LEU A 319 24.41 -12.50 3.76
N GLU A 320 23.21 -13.07 3.62
CA GLU A 320 22.95 -14.51 3.64
C GLU A 320 22.41 -14.97 2.28
N LYS A 321 22.64 -16.24 1.97
CA LYS A 321 22.08 -16.92 0.80
C LYS A 321 21.00 -17.92 1.21
#